data_743b47a66614762778b8bcba5b271a95
#
_entry.id   743b47a66614762778b8bcba5b271a95
#
_cell.length_a   1.000
_cell.length_b   1.000
_cell.length_c   1.000
_cell.angle_alpha   90.00
_cell.angle_beta   90.00
_cell.angle_gamma   90.00
#
_symmetry.space_group_name_H-M   'P 1'
#
loop_
_entity.id
_entity.type
_entity.pdbx_description
1 polymer ?
#
loop_
_entity_poly.entity_id
_entity_poly.type
_entity_poly.pdbx_seq_one_letter_code
_entity_poly.pdbx_strand_id
1 'polypeptide(L)'
;MKWLAGGRATVQTGAMHPLLLHVTCDLGPVRAMTASVIATAQGCEAEFRLDGHMPGIVLPQAAPPARRDNLWQTTCFEIFWQPLGGTAYREFNLSPSGQWAAYDFDSFREGMRDAPVDAVAIACSHDDAGLVLRASIAANLPAPAQVALNAVVEHADGGKQYWALAFPPGKPEFHSEANRALIIER
;
A
#
# COMPACT_ATOMS: atom_id res chain seq x y z
N MET A 1 -25.95 -33.72 15.90
CA MET A 1 -25.70 -32.52 15.07
C MET A 1 -24.66 -31.67 15.81
N LYS A 2 -23.36 -31.80 15.46
CA LYS A 2 -22.26 -31.09 16.12
C LYS A 2 -21.94 -29.84 15.30
N TRP A 3 -22.09 -28.68 15.90
CA TRP A 3 -21.59 -27.41 15.37
C TRP A 3 -20.07 -27.39 15.50
N LEU A 4 -19.36 -27.32 14.40
CA LEU A 4 -17.91 -27.07 14.36
C LEU A 4 -17.69 -25.61 14.69
N ALA A 5 -16.97 -25.36 15.78
CA ALA A 5 -16.51 -24.03 16.16
C ALA A 5 -15.58 -23.47 15.08
N GLY A 6 -15.96 -22.34 14.48
CA GLY A 6 -15.12 -21.59 13.57
C GLY A 6 -13.86 -21.12 14.31
N GLY A 7 -12.72 -21.66 13.94
CA GLY A 7 -11.43 -21.16 14.41
C GLY A 7 -11.27 -19.70 13.97
N ARG A 8 -11.11 -18.79 14.93
CA ARG A 8 -10.63 -17.43 14.66
C ARG A 8 -9.21 -17.56 14.09
N ALA A 9 -9.04 -17.24 12.82
CA ALA A 9 -7.71 -17.03 12.26
C ALA A 9 -7.05 -15.90 13.06
N THR A 10 -5.97 -16.20 13.75
CA THR A 10 -5.14 -15.19 14.42
C THR A 10 -4.45 -14.41 13.32
N VAL A 11 -4.90 -13.20 13.02
CA VAL A 11 -4.20 -12.29 12.12
C VAL A 11 -2.91 -11.88 12.83
N GLN A 12 -1.79 -12.35 12.33
CA GLN A 12 -0.47 -11.94 12.80
C GLN A 12 -0.24 -10.52 12.29
N THR A 13 -0.51 -9.49 13.12
CA THR A 13 -0.27 -8.09 12.76
C THR A 13 1.22 -7.82 12.82
N GLY A 14 1.81 -7.44 11.69
CA GLY A 14 3.18 -6.93 11.64
C GLY A 14 3.32 -5.63 12.46
N ALA A 15 4.56 -5.26 12.78
CA ALA A 15 4.82 -3.97 13.42
C ALA A 15 4.31 -2.82 12.54
N MET A 16 3.57 -1.88 13.14
CA MET A 16 3.13 -0.67 12.47
C MET A 16 4.28 0.34 12.41
N HIS A 17 4.59 0.82 11.22
CA HIS A 17 5.63 1.80 10.96
C HIS A 17 5.00 3.15 10.62
N PRO A 18 5.46 4.27 11.20
CA PRO A 18 5.01 5.59 10.81
C PRO A 18 5.46 5.90 9.38
N LEU A 19 4.57 6.45 8.57
CA LEU A 19 4.90 7.04 7.28
C LEU A 19 5.16 8.54 7.48
N LEU A 20 6.11 9.06 6.74
CA LEU A 20 6.50 10.47 6.74
C LEU A 20 5.73 11.20 5.64
N LEU A 21 5.22 12.39 5.95
CA LEU A 21 4.72 13.32 4.93
C LEU A 21 5.91 13.89 4.16
N HIS A 22 5.83 13.91 2.83
CA HIS A 22 6.89 14.51 2.02
C HIS A 22 7.01 16.01 2.30
N VAL A 23 8.25 16.50 2.42
CA VAL A 23 8.56 17.88 2.85
C VAL A 23 8.02 18.98 1.94
N THR A 24 7.69 18.65 0.68
CA THR A 24 7.08 19.61 -0.26
C THR A 24 5.56 19.63 -0.22
N CYS A 25 4.93 18.76 0.58
CA CYS A 25 3.49 18.77 0.75
C CYS A 25 3.07 19.78 1.81
N ASP A 26 1.99 20.50 1.54
CA ASP A 26 1.33 21.31 2.56
C ASP A 26 0.66 20.41 3.62
N LEU A 27 0.48 20.96 4.80
CA LEU A 27 -0.34 20.33 5.83
C LEU A 27 -1.78 20.29 5.31
N GLY A 28 -2.33 19.07 5.24
CA GLY A 28 -3.65 18.83 4.69
C GLY A 28 -4.55 18.08 5.68
N PRO A 29 -5.58 17.40 5.19
CA PRO A 29 -6.54 16.69 6.03
C PRO A 29 -5.94 15.49 6.77
N VAL A 30 -4.85 14.88 6.27
CA VAL A 30 -4.17 13.76 6.93
C VAL A 30 -3.16 14.28 7.94
N ARG A 31 -3.28 13.85 9.20
CA ARG A 31 -2.39 14.24 10.32
C ARG A 31 -1.30 13.21 10.58
N ALA A 32 -1.64 11.93 10.43
CA ALA A 32 -0.70 10.83 10.66
C ALA A 32 -1.07 9.63 9.79
N MET A 33 -0.07 8.84 9.45
CA MET A 33 -0.26 7.59 8.74
C MET A 33 0.71 6.55 9.27
N THR A 34 0.22 5.32 9.43
CA THR A 34 1.05 4.16 9.77
C THR A 34 0.71 3.01 8.84
N ALA A 35 1.68 2.15 8.60
CA ALA A 35 1.48 0.97 7.78
C ALA A 35 2.29 -0.23 8.28
N SER A 36 1.83 -1.42 7.95
CA SER A 36 2.55 -2.67 8.18
C SER A 36 2.43 -3.60 6.99
N VAL A 37 3.41 -4.48 6.85
CA VAL A 37 3.37 -5.60 5.91
C VAL A 37 4.02 -6.81 6.54
N ILE A 38 3.45 -7.99 6.31
CA ILE A 38 4.03 -9.27 6.69
C ILE A 38 4.04 -10.21 5.48
N ALA A 39 5.13 -10.93 5.30
CA ALA A 39 5.17 -12.02 4.33
C ALA A 39 4.34 -13.20 4.84
N THR A 40 3.64 -13.87 3.92
CA THR A 40 2.90 -15.10 4.17
C THR A 40 3.40 -16.20 3.25
N ALA A 41 2.95 -17.42 3.47
CA ALA A 41 3.31 -18.54 2.58
C ALA A 41 2.80 -18.34 1.13
N GLN A 42 1.79 -17.49 0.93
CA GLN A 42 1.16 -17.27 -0.38
C GLN A 42 1.43 -15.87 -0.96
N GLY A 43 2.12 -15.00 -0.23
CA GLY A 43 2.38 -13.61 -0.67
C GLY A 43 2.58 -12.67 0.51
N CYS A 44 1.69 -11.70 0.72
CA CYS A 44 1.77 -10.80 1.88
C CYS A 44 0.39 -10.31 2.35
N GLU A 45 0.36 -9.85 3.60
CA GLU A 45 -0.73 -9.08 4.17
C GLU A 45 -0.23 -7.69 4.54
N ALA A 46 -1.02 -6.66 4.30
CA ALA A 46 -0.68 -5.29 4.62
C ALA A 46 -1.85 -4.57 5.30
N GLU A 47 -1.51 -3.63 6.16
CA GLU A 47 -2.47 -2.73 6.78
C GLU A 47 -1.96 -1.30 6.68
N PHE A 48 -2.81 -0.37 6.28
CA PHE A 48 -2.59 1.06 6.30
C PHE A 48 -3.63 1.71 7.21
N ARG A 49 -3.18 2.60 8.09
CA ARG A 49 -4.02 3.42 8.96
C ARG A 49 -3.72 4.88 8.70
N LEU A 50 -4.77 5.63 8.42
CA LEU A 50 -4.73 7.06 8.20
C LEU A 50 -5.57 7.73 9.28
N ASP A 51 -4.98 8.68 10.00
CA ASP A 51 -5.68 9.57 10.93
C ASP A 51 -5.81 10.95 10.31
N GLY A 52 -7.02 11.48 10.24
CA GLY A 52 -7.25 12.75 9.56
C GLY A 52 -8.71 13.19 9.58
N HIS A 53 -8.96 14.30 8.90
CA HIS A 53 -10.30 14.82 8.66
C HIS A 53 -10.83 14.23 7.35
N MET A 54 -11.55 13.12 7.43
CA MET A 54 -11.99 12.35 6.27
C MET A 54 -12.87 13.14 5.27
N PRO A 55 -13.75 14.08 5.69
CA PRO A 55 -14.46 14.94 4.74
C PRO A 55 -13.56 15.79 3.83
N GLY A 56 -12.31 16.03 4.21
CA GLY A 56 -11.31 16.72 3.38
C GLY A 56 -10.56 15.83 2.39
N ILE A 57 -10.86 14.52 2.34
CA ILE A 57 -10.17 13.53 1.51
C ILE A 57 -11.09 13.01 0.42
N VAL A 58 -10.59 12.91 -0.80
CA VAL A 58 -11.29 12.25 -1.90
C VAL A 58 -11.06 10.74 -1.81
N LEU A 59 -12.12 9.99 -1.51
CA LEU A 59 -12.10 8.54 -1.58
C LEU A 59 -12.74 8.06 -2.89
N PRO A 60 -12.06 7.18 -3.64
CA PRO A 60 -12.67 6.52 -4.80
C PRO A 60 -13.93 5.77 -4.40
N GLN A 61 -14.96 5.89 -5.22
CA GLN A 61 -16.23 5.19 -4.99
C GLN A 61 -16.02 3.67 -4.95
N ALA A 62 -16.66 3.01 -3.99
CA ALA A 62 -16.62 1.56 -3.89
C ALA A 62 -17.04 0.88 -5.21
N ALA A 63 -16.30 -0.11 -5.62
CA ALA A 63 -16.50 -0.84 -6.86
C ALA A 63 -16.25 -2.35 -6.66
N PRO A 64 -16.74 -3.22 -7.53
CA PRO A 64 -16.39 -4.64 -7.49
C PRO A 64 -14.87 -4.82 -7.53
N PRO A 65 -14.31 -5.77 -6.76
CA PRO A 65 -12.88 -6.08 -6.79
C PRO A 65 -12.44 -6.44 -8.21
N ALA A 66 -11.52 -5.67 -8.75
CA ALA A 66 -10.98 -5.89 -10.10
C ALA A 66 -9.62 -5.20 -10.25
N ARG A 67 -8.80 -5.71 -11.18
CA ARG A 67 -7.62 -4.99 -11.65
C ARG A 67 -8.06 -3.73 -12.40
N ARG A 68 -7.40 -2.60 -12.10
CA ARG A 68 -7.62 -1.32 -12.79
C ARG A 68 -6.36 -0.48 -12.76
N ASP A 69 -6.01 0.11 -13.89
CA ASP A 69 -4.86 1.01 -14.01
C ASP A 69 -5.16 2.41 -13.45
N ASN A 70 -4.07 3.17 -13.25
CA ASN A 70 -4.10 4.58 -12.85
C ASN A 70 -4.73 4.88 -11.48
N LEU A 71 -4.75 3.90 -10.56
CA LEU A 71 -5.30 4.09 -9.22
C LEU A 71 -4.53 5.13 -8.40
N TRP A 72 -3.22 5.29 -8.65
CA TRP A 72 -2.33 6.28 -8.03
C TRP A 72 -2.69 7.75 -8.35
N GLN A 73 -3.60 7.99 -9.30
CA GLN A 73 -4.04 9.35 -9.64
C GLN A 73 -4.97 9.96 -8.59
N THR A 74 -5.53 9.18 -7.70
CA THR A 74 -6.35 9.59 -6.57
C THR A 74 -5.85 8.94 -5.27
N THR A 75 -6.64 8.92 -4.20
CA THR A 75 -6.23 8.27 -2.95
C THR A 75 -5.98 6.78 -3.17
N CYS A 76 -4.72 6.38 -2.96
CA CYS A 76 -4.22 5.04 -3.21
C CYS A 76 -3.10 4.69 -2.22
N PHE A 77 -3.03 3.44 -1.81
CA PHE A 77 -1.97 2.89 -0.97
C PHE A 77 -1.11 1.96 -1.80
N GLU A 78 0.21 1.98 -1.59
CA GLU A 78 1.14 1.30 -2.48
C GLU A 78 2.16 0.47 -1.70
N ILE A 79 2.51 -0.68 -2.27
CA ILE A 79 3.58 -1.55 -1.79
C ILE A 79 4.58 -1.75 -2.92
N PHE A 80 5.85 -1.47 -2.67
CA PHE A 80 6.94 -1.82 -3.58
C PHE A 80 7.75 -2.95 -2.96
N TRP A 81 7.92 -4.03 -3.70
CA TRP A 81 8.59 -5.25 -3.27
C TRP A 81 9.76 -5.54 -4.16
N GLN A 82 10.97 -5.47 -3.64
CA GLN A 82 12.21 -5.72 -4.37
C GLN A 82 13.03 -6.82 -3.71
N PRO A 83 13.30 -7.94 -4.38
CA PRO A 83 14.24 -8.94 -3.88
C PRO A 83 15.60 -8.31 -3.60
N LEU A 84 16.25 -8.68 -2.49
CA LEU A 84 17.57 -8.16 -2.14
C LEU A 84 18.59 -8.51 -3.22
N GLY A 85 19.42 -7.51 -3.57
CA GLY A 85 20.50 -7.66 -4.56
C GLY A 85 20.05 -7.61 -6.02
N GLY A 86 18.75 -7.40 -6.28
CA GLY A 86 18.21 -7.20 -7.62
C GLY A 86 17.87 -5.74 -7.92
N THR A 87 17.65 -5.42 -9.20
CA THR A 87 17.10 -4.13 -9.66
C THR A 87 15.61 -4.18 -9.94
N ALA A 88 15.11 -5.37 -10.31
CA ALA A 88 13.71 -5.60 -10.60
C ALA A 88 12.85 -5.52 -9.33
N TYR A 89 11.66 -4.94 -9.45
CA TYR A 89 10.71 -4.82 -8.35
C TYR A 89 9.28 -4.92 -8.82
N ARG A 90 8.38 -5.21 -7.88
CA ARG A 90 6.93 -5.22 -8.08
C ARG A 90 6.28 -4.10 -7.31
N GLU A 91 5.35 -3.42 -7.95
CA GLU A 91 4.48 -2.40 -7.38
C GLU A 91 3.06 -2.96 -7.27
N PHE A 92 2.42 -2.73 -6.13
CA PHE A 92 0.99 -2.94 -5.93
C PHE A 92 0.33 -1.60 -5.62
N ASN A 93 -0.76 -1.31 -6.30
CA ASN A 93 -1.65 -0.19 -6.04
C ASN A 93 -2.96 -0.71 -5.46
N LEU A 94 -3.32 -0.23 -4.28
CA LEU A 94 -4.45 -0.68 -3.47
C LEU A 94 -5.40 0.48 -3.23
N SER A 95 -6.55 0.46 -3.90
CA SER A 95 -7.53 1.54 -3.80
C SER A 95 -8.56 1.30 -2.68
N PRO A 96 -8.97 2.35 -1.95
CA PRO A 96 -10.13 2.28 -1.06
C PRO A 96 -11.41 1.80 -1.73
N SER A 97 -11.52 1.89 -3.05
CA SER A 97 -12.65 1.37 -3.83
C SER A 97 -12.76 -0.15 -3.81
N GLY A 98 -11.70 -0.88 -3.42
CA GLY A 98 -11.58 -2.33 -3.55
C GLY A 98 -10.90 -2.78 -4.85
N GLN A 99 -10.58 -1.84 -5.76
CA GLN A 99 -9.83 -2.12 -6.98
C GLN A 99 -8.32 -2.09 -6.72
N TRP A 100 -7.54 -2.78 -7.56
CA TRP A 100 -6.11 -2.93 -7.40
C TRP A 100 -5.38 -2.98 -8.73
N ALA A 101 -4.08 -2.69 -8.72
CA ALA A 101 -3.18 -2.96 -9.82
C ALA A 101 -1.89 -3.59 -9.30
N ALA A 102 -1.17 -4.28 -10.16
CA ALA A 102 0.16 -4.79 -9.86
C ALA A 102 1.02 -4.75 -11.13
N TYR A 103 2.23 -4.21 -11.02
CA TYR A 103 3.17 -4.05 -12.10
C TYR A 103 4.54 -4.59 -11.72
N ASP A 104 5.20 -5.24 -12.66
CA ASP A 104 6.61 -5.60 -12.58
C ASP A 104 7.44 -4.58 -13.35
N PHE A 105 8.60 -4.22 -12.78
CA PHE A 105 9.62 -3.37 -13.39
C PHE A 105 10.95 -4.12 -13.42
N ASP A 106 11.72 -3.94 -14.48
CA ASP A 106 13.06 -4.52 -14.60
C ASP A 106 14.11 -3.69 -13.84
N SER A 107 13.91 -2.36 -13.81
CA SER A 107 14.70 -1.39 -13.08
C SER A 107 13.89 -0.12 -12.82
N PHE A 108 14.52 0.94 -12.31
CA PHE A 108 13.86 2.21 -11.98
C PHE A 108 13.01 2.73 -13.16
N ARG A 109 11.68 2.60 -13.06
CA ARG A 109 10.66 3.01 -14.04
C ARG A 109 10.80 2.37 -15.43
N GLU A 110 11.57 1.29 -15.56
CA GLU A 110 11.83 0.64 -16.84
C GLU A 110 11.22 -0.76 -16.92
N GLY A 111 10.81 -1.17 -18.12
CA GLY A 111 10.28 -2.52 -18.37
C GLY A 111 8.92 -2.78 -17.71
N MET A 112 8.11 -1.73 -17.45
CA MET A 112 6.80 -1.86 -16.82
C MET A 112 5.90 -2.82 -17.60
N ARG A 113 5.31 -3.77 -16.89
CA ARG A 113 4.34 -4.73 -17.40
C ARG A 113 3.40 -5.19 -16.28
N ASP A 114 2.27 -5.75 -16.66
CA ASP A 114 1.37 -6.37 -15.70
C ASP A 114 2.06 -7.48 -14.92
N ALA A 115 2.01 -7.41 -13.59
CA ALA A 115 2.53 -8.46 -12.73
C ALA A 115 1.53 -9.61 -12.59
N PRO A 116 1.99 -10.89 -12.60
CA PRO A 116 1.15 -12.02 -12.27
C PRO A 116 0.78 -11.98 -10.78
N VAL A 117 -0.52 -12.05 -10.50
CA VAL A 117 -1.09 -12.06 -9.14
C VAL A 117 -2.25 -13.06 -9.13
N ASP A 118 -2.25 -13.97 -8.17
CA ASP A 118 -3.27 -15.00 -8.06
C ASP A 118 -4.58 -14.43 -7.48
N ALA A 119 -4.47 -13.58 -6.44
CA ALA A 119 -5.61 -12.92 -5.83
C ALA A 119 -5.20 -11.67 -5.06
N VAL A 120 -6.08 -10.68 -5.01
CA VAL A 120 -6.01 -9.53 -4.10
C VAL A 120 -7.37 -9.33 -3.46
N ALA A 121 -7.39 -9.27 -2.12
CA ALA A 121 -8.57 -8.92 -1.35
C ALA A 121 -8.29 -7.64 -0.56
N ILE A 122 -9.15 -6.65 -0.68
CA ILE A 122 -9.05 -5.36 0.01
C ILE A 122 -10.29 -5.16 0.88
N ALA A 123 -10.08 -4.85 2.15
CA ALA A 123 -11.11 -4.41 3.07
C ALA A 123 -10.78 -2.99 3.53
N CYS A 124 -11.67 -2.05 3.28
CA CYS A 124 -11.51 -0.66 3.67
C CYS A 124 -12.69 -0.23 4.55
N SER A 125 -12.37 0.42 5.66
CA SER A 125 -13.36 1.02 6.56
C SER A 125 -12.89 2.42 6.98
N HIS A 126 -13.81 3.35 7.16
CA HIS A 126 -13.52 4.70 7.61
C HIS A 126 -14.68 5.30 8.41
N ASP A 127 -14.36 6.30 9.21
CA ASP A 127 -15.29 7.21 9.87
C ASP A 127 -14.82 8.65 9.63
N ASP A 128 -15.31 9.64 10.39
CA ASP A 128 -14.92 11.04 10.20
C ASP A 128 -13.47 11.34 10.63
N ALA A 129 -12.85 10.47 11.41
CA ALA A 129 -11.53 10.66 12.02
C ALA A 129 -10.40 9.89 11.36
N GLY A 130 -10.71 8.86 10.55
CA GLY A 130 -9.67 8.07 9.94
C GLY A 130 -10.15 6.94 9.02
N LEU A 131 -9.17 6.23 8.44
CA LEU A 131 -9.38 5.12 7.52
C LEU A 131 -8.43 3.98 7.87
N VAL A 132 -8.95 2.76 7.76
CA VAL A 132 -8.13 1.54 7.80
C VAL A 132 -8.36 0.75 6.52
N LEU A 133 -7.27 0.50 5.78
CA LEU A 133 -7.26 -0.40 4.62
C LEU A 133 -6.42 -1.62 4.96
N ARG A 134 -6.98 -2.81 4.75
CA ARG A 134 -6.30 -4.09 4.84
C ARG A 134 -6.28 -4.76 3.49
N ALA A 135 -5.14 -5.31 3.11
CA ALA A 135 -5.00 -6.07 1.88
C ALA A 135 -4.37 -7.43 2.15
N SER A 136 -4.91 -8.46 1.52
CA SER A 136 -4.30 -9.79 1.40
C SER A 136 -3.97 -10.02 -0.06
N ILE A 137 -2.71 -10.29 -0.36
CA ILE A 137 -2.18 -10.45 -1.70
C ILE A 137 -1.59 -11.84 -1.84
N ALA A 138 -2.15 -12.64 -2.74
CA ALA A 138 -1.59 -13.93 -3.13
C ALA A 138 -0.79 -13.74 -4.43
N ALA A 139 0.52 -13.84 -4.32
CA ALA A 139 1.47 -13.69 -5.42
C ALA A 139 2.83 -14.29 -5.04
N ASN A 140 3.61 -14.68 -6.02
CA ASN A 140 5.01 -15.05 -5.77
C ASN A 140 5.81 -13.79 -5.40
N LEU A 141 6.16 -13.65 -4.13
CA LEU A 141 6.96 -12.56 -3.56
C LEU A 141 8.26 -13.13 -2.99
N PRO A 142 9.37 -13.05 -3.74
CA PRO A 142 10.65 -13.55 -3.26
C PRO A 142 11.09 -12.85 -1.97
N ALA A 143 11.71 -13.59 -1.07
CA ALA A 143 12.37 -13.11 0.14
C ALA A 143 13.77 -13.72 0.23
N PRO A 144 14.77 -13.03 0.84
CA PRO A 144 14.64 -11.72 1.48
C PRO A 144 14.39 -10.58 0.49
N ALA A 145 13.68 -9.54 0.93
CA ALA A 145 13.30 -8.40 0.10
C ALA A 145 13.36 -7.08 0.88
N GLN A 146 13.59 -6.00 0.17
CA GLN A 146 13.37 -4.64 0.67
C GLN A 146 12.02 -4.14 0.17
N VAL A 147 11.27 -3.49 1.07
CA VAL A 147 9.88 -3.11 0.83
C VAL A 147 9.66 -1.64 1.18
N ALA A 148 8.91 -0.94 0.32
CA ALA A 148 8.34 0.37 0.62
C ALA A 148 6.84 0.27 0.84
N LEU A 149 6.34 1.10 1.76
CA LEU A 149 4.92 1.32 2.00
C LEU A 149 4.66 2.81 1.80
N ASN A 150 3.79 3.13 0.87
CA ASN A 150 3.53 4.50 0.44
C ASN A 150 2.03 4.77 0.35
N ALA A 151 1.66 6.05 0.31
CA ALA A 151 0.30 6.46 -0.02
C ALA A 151 0.28 7.81 -0.73
N VAL A 152 -0.59 7.92 -1.71
CA VAL A 152 -1.07 9.18 -2.28
C VAL A 152 -2.43 9.46 -1.65
N VAL A 153 -2.66 10.66 -1.15
CA VAL A 153 -3.96 11.09 -0.65
C VAL A 153 -4.38 12.36 -1.38
N GLU A 154 -5.47 12.27 -2.11
CA GLU A 154 -6.08 13.40 -2.81
C GLU A 154 -7.01 14.15 -1.86
N HIS A 155 -6.91 15.48 -1.85
CA HIS A 155 -7.74 16.35 -1.03
C HIS A 155 -8.96 16.85 -1.81
N ALA A 156 -10.01 17.20 -1.09
CA ALA A 156 -11.22 17.76 -1.66
C ALA A 156 -11.00 19.13 -2.37
N ASP A 157 -9.92 19.83 -2.04
CA ASP A 157 -9.50 21.09 -2.71
C ASP A 157 -8.60 20.87 -3.94
N GLY A 158 -8.30 19.61 -4.29
CA GLY A 158 -7.46 19.21 -5.41
C GLY A 158 -5.98 19.09 -5.08
N GLY A 159 -5.56 19.37 -3.84
CA GLY A 159 -4.20 19.12 -3.37
C GLY A 159 -3.91 17.63 -3.21
N LYS A 160 -2.64 17.28 -3.01
CA LYS A 160 -2.22 15.91 -2.70
C LYS A 160 -1.17 15.89 -1.60
N GLN A 161 -1.25 14.87 -0.75
CA GLN A 161 -0.21 14.49 0.18
C GLN A 161 0.42 13.17 -0.26
N TYR A 162 1.76 13.10 -0.14
CA TYR A 162 2.55 11.90 -0.42
C TYR A 162 3.18 11.43 0.87
N TRP A 163 2.91 10.17 1.22
CA TRP A 163 3.36 9.53 2.46
C TRP A 163 4.21 8.31 2.13
N ALA A 164 5.33 8.12 2.82
CA ALA A 164 6.22 6.98 2.63
C ALA A 164 7.02 6.66 3.90
N LEU A 165 7.60 5.46 3.95
CA LEU A 165 8.56 5.10 5.01
C LEU A 165 9.80 5.99 5.01
N ALA A 166 10.25 6.38 3.82
CA ALA A 166 11.37 7.28 3.59
C ALA A 166 11.21 7.96 2.24
N PHE A 167 11.94 9.05 2.01
CA PHE A 167 11.99 9.73 0.71
C PHE A 167 13.42 10.04 0.31
N PRO A 168 13.76 9.92 -1.00
CA PRO A 168 14.96 10.54 -1.52
C PRO A 168 14.85 12.06 -1.46
N PRO A 169 15.96 12.80 -1.52
CA PRO A 169 15.93 14.25 -1.71
C PRO A 169 15.21 14.64 -3.01
N GLY A 170 14.47 15.77 -2.99
CA GLY A 170 13.83 16.33 -4.18
C GLY A 170 12.32 16.15 -4.21
N LYS A 171 11.77 15.69 -5.31
CA LYS A 171 10.33 15.44 -5.49
C LYS A 171 9.90 14.15 -4.81
N PRO A 172 8.61 13.99 -4.44
CA PRO A 172 8.12 12.70 -4.01
C PRO A 172 8.29 11.67 -5.13
N GLU A 173 9.09 10.63 -4.86
CA GLU A 173 9.44 9.62 -5.85
C GLU A 173 9.37 8.22 -5.23
N PHE A 174 8.24 7.55 -5.41
CA PHE A 174 7.98 6.25 -4.79
C PHE A 174 8.76 5.09 -5.43
N HIS A 175 9.18 5.22 -6.69
CA HIS A 175 9.98 4.19 -7.35
C HIS A 175 11.46 4.16 -6.88
N SER A 176 11.90 5.17 -6.14
CA SER A 176 13.27 5.21 -5.63
C SER A 176 13.53 4.05 -4.66
N GLU A 177 14.67 3.40 -4.79
CA GLU A 177 15.12 2.38 -3.85
C GLU A 177 15.25 2.92 -2.42
N ALA A 178 15.53 4.22 -2.26
CA ALA A 178 15.61 4.88 -0.95
C ALA A 178 14.30 4.81 -0.13
N ASN A 179 13.15 4.59 -0.78
CA ASN A 179 11.87 4.42 -0.09
C ASN A 179 11.68 3.03 0.51
N ARG A 180 12.46 2.02 0.05
CA ARG A 180 12.32 0.62 0.47
C ARG A 180 13.06 0.38 1.79
N ALA A 181 12.53 0.98 2.86
CA ALA A 181 13.19 1.04 4.16
C ALA A 181 12.93 -0.18 5.07
N LEU A 182 12.04 -1.09 4.69
CA LEU A 182 11.79 -2.32 5.43
C LEU A 182 12.51 -3.50 4.78
N ILE A 183 13.10 -4.35 5.62
CA ILE A 183 13.62 -5.65 5.19
C ILE A 183 12.64 -6.72 5.65
N ILE A 184 12.14 -7.50 4.70
CA ILE A 184 11.34 -8.69 4.94
C ILE A 184 12.26 -9.89 4.77
N GLU A 185 12.48 -10.59 5.85
CA GLU A 185 13.14 -11.87 5.85
C GLU A 185 12.16 -13.02 5.68
N ARG A 186 12.10 -14.09 5.88
CA ARG A 186 11.00 -15.07 5.78
C ARG A 186 10.33 -15.25 7.15
#